data_683bff3cdd2ee49f99a00e3072fd37df
#
_entry.id   683bff3cdd2ee49f99a00e3072fd37df
#
_cell.length_a   1.000
_cell.length_b   1.000
_cell.length_c   1.000
_cell.angle_alpha   90.00
_cell.angle_beta   90.00
_cell.angle_gamma   90.00
#
_symmetry.space_group_name_H-M   'P 1'
#
loop_
_entity.id
_entity.type
_entity.pdbx_description
1 polymer ?
#
loop_
_entity_poly.entity_id
_entity_poly.type
_entity_poly.pdbx_seq_one_letter_code
_entity_poly.pdbx_strand_id
1 'polypeptide(L)'
;PLTAEGYYSTQDHQSIASMPDVNGIGFHDSIYVFCINTGASAVGPQCSRSLNGGVTWDVQRPGYPIGEPQCSGLHGHVAGGSDGSVYRGNPSCEGPAVYRSLDGGYTWTEHTISTTVGMQDGWHNHEVAVAVDEGGNVHTTWIATDNMPYYAYSRDQGDTWSEPMMIAAPGVNQTGFPTIFAGDEGRVALGYIGLQGDLDMVSGWNGYMAVLTDAFNEYPLITSVSVNLFEDPLDSSEDCGNVRCGGFGDFIDIEIDDEGRPWIALAHNVRNQEGIVGTFVTGPS
;
A
#
# COMPACT_ATOMS: atom_id res chain seq x y z
N PRO A 1 6.55 -6.89 -24.89
CA PRO A 1 6.90 -7.72 -23.75
C PRO A 1 7.58 -6.82 -22.74
N LEU A 2 7.09 -6.84 -21.50
CA LEU A 2 7.81 -6.25 -20.37
C LEU A 2 9.14 -6.99 -20.27
N THR A 3 10.18 -6.43 -20.84
CA THR A 3 11.54 -6.95 -20.71
C THR A 3 12.17 -6.39 -19.43
N ALA A 4 11.46 -6.56 -18.31
CA ALA A 4 12.08 -6.52 -17.01
C ALA A 4 12.81 -7.86 -16.80
N GLU A 5 13.66 -8.25 -17.74
CA GLU A 5 14.64 -9.28 -17.51
C GLU A 5 15.68 -8.68 -16.57
N GLY A 6 15.35 -8.73 -15.27
CA GLY A 6 16.30 -8.37 -14.24
C GLY A 6 17.45 -9.37 -14.23
N TYR A 7 18.64 -8.88 -13.99
CA TYR A 7 19.85 -9.67 -13.73
C TYR A 7 19.75 -10.52 -12.44
N TYR A 8 18.57 -10.54 -11.78
CA TYR A 8 18.36 -11.14 -10.47
C TYR A 8 17.44 -12.34 -10.58
N SER A 9 17.81 -13.43 -9.92
CA SER A 9 17.12 -14.71 -9.96
C SER A 9 15.77 -14.73 -9.23
N THR A 10 15.49 -13.72 -8.41
CA THR A 10 14.26 -13.63 -7.61
C THR A 10 13.66 -12.24 -7.81
N GLN A 11 12.43 -12.19 -8.30
CA GLN A 11 11.66 -10.97 -8.51
C GLN A 11 10.31 -11.15 -7.83
N ASP A 12 9.91 -10.15 -7.06
CA ASP A 12 8.70 -10.19 -6.26
C ASP A 12 8.07 -8.80 -6.15
N HIS A 13 6.80 -8.70 -5.74
CA HIS A 13 6.07 -7.47 -5.56
C HIS A 13 6.08 -6.55 -6.78
N GLN A 14 5.60 -7.06 -7.91
CA GLN A 14 5.46 -6.26 -9.13
C GLN A 14 4.31 -5.27 -8.98
N SER A 15 4.59 -4.01 -9.23
CA SER A 15 3.57 -2.96 -9.24
C SER A 15 3.77 -2.00 -10.39
N ILE A 16 2.68 -1.49 -10.93
CA ILE A 16 2.68 -0.55 -12.06
C ILE A 16 1.71 0.59 -11.77
N ALA A 17 2.14 1.82 -12.08
CA ALA A 17 1.27 2.99 -12.08
C ALA A 17 1.38 3.74 -13.39
N SER A 18 0.34 4.51 -13.69
CA SER A 18 0.34 5.49 -14.77
C SER A 18 0.12 6.89 -14.20
N MET A 19 0.73 7.89 -14.81
CA MET A 19 0.54 9.29 -14.51
C MET A 19 0.57 10.12 -15.79
N PRO A 20 -0.04 11.31 -15.83
CA PRO A 20 0.05 12.19 -16.99
C PRO A 20 1.49 12.67 -17.23
N ASP A 21 1.86 12.82 -18.50
CA ASP A 21 3.15 13.40 -18.90
C ASP A 21 3.06 14.93 -18.91
N VAL A 22 2.99 15.53 -17.73
CA VAL A 22 2.88 17.00 -17.58
C VAL A 22 4.15 17.75 -17.99
N ASN A 23 5.28 17.05 -18.08
CA ASN A 23 6.58 17.64 -18.45
C ASN A 23 6.95 17.43 -19.91
N GLY A 24 6.14 16.69 -20.69
CA GLY A 24 6.38 16.43 -22.10
C GLY A 24 7.68 15.66 -22.36
N ILE A 25 8.05 14.76 -21.45
CA ILE A 25 9.28 13.95 -21.58
C ILE A 25 9.07 12.69 -22.40
N GLY A 26 7.81 12.30 -22.62
CA GLY A 26 7.42 11.13 -23.37
C GLY A 26 6.87 11.43 -24.75
N PHE A 27 6.37 10.39 -25.38
CA PHE A 27 5.74 10.43 -26.72
C PHE A 27 4.22 10.21 -26.66
N HIS A 28 3.67 10.10 -25.45
CA HIS A 28 2.26 9.92 -25.15
C HIS A 28 1.85 10.80 -23.99
N ASP A 29 0.54 10.97 -23.82
CA ASP A 29 -0.04 11.79 -22.74
C ASP A 29 0.16 11.17 -21.34
N SER A 30 0.64 9.92 -21.29
CA SER A 30 0.88 9.20 -20.05
C SER A 30 2.25 8.53 -20.01
N ILE A 31 2.84 8.56 -18.82
CA ILE A 31 4.03 7.79 -18.46
C ILE A 31 3.57 6.58 -17.64
N TYR A 32 4.22 5.43 -17.85
CA TYR A 32 4.04 4.25 -17.03
C TYR A 32 5.32 3.97 -16.24
N VAL A 33 5.17 3.68 -14.95
CA VAL A 33 6.27 3.28 -14.07
C VAL A 33 5.97 1.90 -13.51
N PHE A 34 6.89 0.98 -13.73
CA PHE A 34 6.86 -0.38 -13.22
C PHE A 34 7.98 -0.56 -12.20
N CYS A 35 7.65 -0.99 -10.99
CA CYS A 35 8.63 -1.31 -9.97
C CYS A 35 8.54 -2.78 -9.56
N ILE A 36 9.66 -3.34 -9.17
CA ILE A 36 9.79 -4.72 -8.74
C ILE A 36 10.82 -4.82 -7.62
N ASN A 37 10.52 -5.62 -6.63
CA ASN A 37 11.51 -5.98 -5.62
C ASN A 37 12.44 -7.05 -6.17
N THR A 38 13.73 -6.88 -5.98
CA THR A 38 14.70 -7.90 -6.34
C THR A 38 15.11 -8.65 -5.08
N GLY A 39 15.02 -9.96 -5.08
CA GLY A 39 15.26 -10.82 -3.91
C GLY A 39 16.69 -10.79 -3.34
N ALA A 40 17.55 -9.93 -3.86
CA ALA A 40 18.84 -9.63 -3.26
C ALA A 40 18.67 -8.42 -2.34
N SER A 41 18.62 -8.64 -1.04
CA SER A 41 18.49 -7.61 0.01
C SER A 41 19.48 -6.44 -0.11
N ALA A 42 20.55 -6.60 -0.88
CA ALA A 42 21.54 -5.57 -1.14
C ALA A 42 21.19 -4.63 -2.31
N VAL A 43 20.15 -4.92 -3.09
CA VAL A 43 19.86 -4.20 -4.34
C VAL A 43 18.58 -3.38 -4.25
N GLY A 44 17.67 -3.73 -3.34
CA GLY A 44 16.42 -3.01 -3.13
C GLY A 44 15.48 -3.01 -4.35
N PRO A 45 14.41 -2.22 -4.31
CA PRO A 45 13.45 -2.09 -5.40
C PRO A 45 14.08 -1.49 -6.65
N GLN A 46 13.70 -2.03 -7.82
CA GLN A 46 14.14 -1.54 -9.12
C GLN A 46 12.92 -1.08 -9.92
N CYS A 47 13.02 0.07 -10.55
CA CYS A 47 11.96 0.64 -11.37
C CYS A 47 12.39 0.81 -12.82
N SER A 48 11.44 0.67 -13.73
CA SER A 48 11.56 0.99 -15.16
C SER A 48 10.39 1.87 -15.55
N ARG A 49 10.58 2.75 -16.53
CA ARG A 49 9.49 3.56 -17.06
C ARG A 49 9.31 3.33 -18.55
N SER A 50 8.10 3.57 -19.00
CA SER A 50 7.78 3.67 -20.43
C SER A 50 7.27 5.06 -20.75
N LEU A 51 7.85 5.66 -21.78
CA LEU A 51 7.51 6.98 -22.31
C LEU A 51 6.71 6.92 -23.61
N ASN A 52 6.29 5.72 -24.03
CA ASN A 52 5.65 5.49 -25.34
C ASN A 52 4.49 4.48 -25.26
N GLY A 53 3.66 4.58 -24.23
CA GLY A 53 2.46 3.76 -24.07
C GLY A 53 2.74 2.28 -23.77
N GLY A 54 3.84 1.98 -23.09
CA GLY A 54 4.21 0.60 -22.72
C GLY A 54 4.91 -0.19 -23.82
N VAL A 55 5.21 0.44 -24.98
CA VAL A 55 5.83 -0.26 -26.13
C VAL A 55 7.30 -0.59 -25.85
N THR A 56 8.02 0.33 -25.23
CA THR A 56 9.39 0.10 -24.75
C THR A 56 9.54 0.60 -23.32
N TRP A 57 10.49 0.02 -22.61
CA TRP A 57 10.81 0.33 -21.23
C TRP A 57 12.27 0.67 -21.08
N ASP A 58 12.56 1.67 -20.23
CA ASP A 58 13.94 2.02 -19.86
C ASP A 58 14.60 0.86 -19.10
N VAL A 59 15.92 0.86 -19.07
CA VAL A 59 16.70 -0.06 -18.22
C VAL A 59 16.32 0.16 -16.76
N GLN A 60 16.17 -0.91 -16.01
CA GLN A 60 15.90 -0.89 -14.57
C GLN A 60 16.91 -0.03 -13.82
N ARG A 61 16.40 0.76 -12.89
CA ARG A 61 17.16 1.67 -12.03
C ARG A 61 16.70 1.52 -10.58
N PRO A 62 17.56 1.87 -9.60
CA PRO A 62 17.12 1.92 -8.21
C PRO A 62 15.87 2.79 -8.04
N GLY A 63 14.83 2.25 -7.39
CA GLY A 63 13.63 2.98 -6.98
C GLY A 63 13.83 3.76 -5.68
N TYR A 64 15.05 4.24 -5.41
CA TYR A 64 15.48 4.94 -4.20
C TYR A 64 16.67 5.85 -4.50
N PRO A 65 17.06 6.80 -3.61
CA PRO A 65 18.19 7.68 -3.82
C PRO A 65 19.50 6.91 -3.98
N ILE A 66 20.24 7.21 -5.04
CA ILE A 66 21.51 6.52 -5.32
C ILE A 66 22.55 6.88 -4.26
N GLY A 67 23.13 5.87 -3.63
CA GLY A 67 24.18 6.02 -2.60
C GLY A 67 23.65 6.01 -1.17
N GLU A 68 22.33 6.00 -0.99
CA GLU A 68 21.73 5.85 0.33
C GLU A 68 21.62 4.36 0.74
N PRO A 69 21.75 4.06 2.04
CA PRO A 69 21.59 2.70 2.52
C PRO A 69 20.13 2.23 2.35
N GLN A 70 19.97 0.99 1.93
CA GLN A 70 18.66 0.35 1.90
C GLN A 70 18.48 -0.50 3.15
N CYS A 71 17.47 -0.20 3.94
CA CYS A 71 17.19 -0.91 5.19
C CYS A 71 16.17 -2.04 5.03
N SER A 72 15.95 -2.46 3.78
CA SER A 72 15.14 -3.61 3.35
C SER A 72 13.61 -3.43 3.49
N GLY A 73 12.92 -4.48 3.14
CA GLY A 73 11.47 -4.58 3.11
C GLY A 73 10.95 -4.70 1.68
N LEU A 74 9.80 -5.30 1.57
CA LEU A 74 9.06 -5.29 0.32
C LEU A 74 8.48 -3.88 0.13
N HIS A 75 8.48 -3.39 -1.11
CA HIS A 75 7.78 -2.15 -1.39
C HIS A 75 6.27 -2.39 -1.53
N GLY A 76 5.48 -1.41 -1.14
CA GLY A 76 4.05 -1.35 -1.44
C GLY A 76 3.79 -1.05 -2.92
N HIS A 77 2.53 -0.90 -3.28
CA HIS A 77 2.14 -0.52 -4.62
C HIS A 77 2.69 0.86 -5.00
N VAL A 78 2.91 1.07 -6.30
CA VAL A 78 3.25 2.38 -6.86
C VAL A 78 1.96 3.15 -7.13
N ALA A 79 1.94 4.45 -6.84
CA ALA A 79 0.83 5.35 -7.13
C ALA A 79 1.29 6.54 -7.97
N GLY A 80 0.49 6.93 -8.95
CA GLY A 80 0.73 8.08 -9.81
C GLY A 80 -0.15 9.27 -9.42
N GLY A 81 0.44 10.47 -9.37
CA GLY A 81 -0.28 11.72 -9.14
C GLY A 81 -0.72 12.38 -10.45
N SER A 82 -1.80 13.19 -10.39
CA SER A 82 -2.30 13.97 -11.53
C SER A 82 -1.32 15.06 -11.98
N ASP A 83 -0.35 15.40 -11.15
CA ASP A 83 0.75 16.33 -11.41
C ASP A 83 1.98 15.68 -12.07
N GLY A 84 1.88 14.39 -12.44
CA GLY A 84 3.00 13.62 -13.03
C GLY A 84 4.00 13.07 -12.02
N SER A 85 3.77 13.27 -10.74
CA SER A 85 4.55 12.63 -9.68
C SER A 85 4.25 11.13 -9.60
N VAL A 86 5.20 10.38 -9.06
CA VAL A 86 5.00 8.96 -8.75
C VAL A 86 5.57 8.65 -7.37
N TYR A 87 4.85 7.82 -6.64
CA TYR A 87 5.14 7.47 -5.26
C TYR A 87 5.24 5.96 -5.10
N ARG A 88 6.11 5.53 -4.21
CA ARG A 88 6.29 4.13 -3.84
C ARG A 88 6.51 4.05 -2.32
N GLY A 89 5.64 3.33 -1.63
CA GLY A 89 5.83 3.09 -0.21
C GLY A 89 6.89 2.03 0.06
N ASN A 90 7.69 2.22 1.09
CA ASN A 90 8.69 1.24 1.56
C ASN A 90 9.20 1.61 2.96
N PRO A 91 9.59 0.64 3.79
CA PRO A 91 10.38 0.95 4.97
C PRO A 91 11.69 1.65 4.60
N SER A 92 12.06 2.65 5.40
CA SER A 92 13.40 3.24 5.40
C SER A 92 14.21 2.77 6.61
N CYS A 93 15.45 3.27 6.74
CA CYS A 93 16.25 3.03 7.93
C CYS A 93 15.70 3.72 9.19
N GLU A 94 14.82 4.69 9.04
CA GLU A 94 14.27 5.49 10.12
C GLU A 94 12.81 5.14 10.46
N GLY A 95 12.11 4.38 9.59
CA GLY A 95 10.71 4.01 9.80
C GLY A 95 9.93 3.89 8.49
N PRO A 96 8.59 4.03 8.52
CA PRO A 96 7.77 4.05 7.33
C PRO A 96 8.13 5.25 6.44
N ALA A 97 8.27 5.03 5.13
CA ALA A 97 8.64 6.08 4.20
C ALA A 97 7.90 5.95 2.87
N VAL A 98 7.82 7.06 2.16
CA VAL A 98 7.42 7.14 0.77
C VAL A 98 8.59 7.65 -0.05
N TYR A 99 8.86 6.99 -1.15
CA TYR A 99 9.84 7.40 -2.14
C TYR A 99 9.10 8.11 -3.27
N ARG A 100 9.48 9.35 -3.54
CA ARG A 100 8.87 10.21 -4.57
C ARG A 100 9.79 10.38 -5.76
N SER A 101 9.22 10.36 -6.95
CA SER A 101 9.86 10.79 -8.19
C SER A 101 9.03 11.89 -8.87
N LEU A 102 9.69 12.94 -9.33
CA LEU A 102 9.09 14.05 -10.08
C LEU A 102 9.54 14.06 -11.56
N ASP A 103 10.23 13.02 -11.98
CA ASP A 103 10.78 12.89 -13.34
C ASP A 103 10.35 11.58 -14.02
N GLY A 104 9.13 11.11 -13.68
CA GLY A 104 8.52 9.91 -14.25
C GLY A 104 9.22 8.63 -13.84
N GLY A 105 9.67 8.51 -12.59
CA GLY A 105 10.29 7.29 -12.06
C GLY A 105 11.77 7.13 -12.39
N TYR A 106 12.46 8.19 -12.83
CA TYR A 106 13.85 8.12 -13.20
C TYR A 106 14.80 8.31 -12.00
N THR A 107 14.51 9.31 -11.14
CA THR A 107 15.19 9.54 -9.86
C THR A 107 14.18 9.59 -8.72
N TRP A 108 14.63 9.26 -7.52
CA TRP A 108 13.78 9.12 -6.34
C TRP A 108 14.36 9.88 -5.15
N THR A 109 13.48 10.43 -4.32
CA THR A 109 13.80 11.04 -3.01
C THR A 109 13.06 10.29 -1.92
N GLU A 110 13.68 10.08 -0.77
CA GLU A 110 13.06 9.47 0.40
C GLU A 110 12.38 10.53 1.26
N HIS A 111 11.18 10.22 1.72
CA HIS A 111 10.37 11.03 2.62
C HIS A 111 9.88 10.15 3.78
N THR A 112 10.53 10.27 4.94
CA THR A 112 10.11 9.56 6.16
C THR A 112 8.76 10.07 6.63
N ILE A 113 7.79 9.15 6.85
CA ILE A 113 6.42 9.48 7.26
C ILE A 113 6.40 9.78 8.77
N SER A 114 7.03 8.92 9.55
CA SER A 114 7.04 9.03 11.01
C SER A 114 8.30 8.42 11.60
N THR A 115 8.85 9.09 12.62
CA THR A 115 9.92 8.57 13.48
C THR A 115 9.41 8.17 14.86
N THR A 116 8.13 8.44 15.17
CA THR A 116 7.49 8.15 16.46
C THR A 116 6.64 6.89 16.42
N VAL A 117 6.03 6.60 15.28
CA VAL A 117 5.27 5.38 15.02
C VAL A 117 6.05 4.56 13.99
N GLY A 118 6.86 3.63 14.48
CA GLY A 118 7.69 2.77 13.63
C GLY A 118 6.89 1.68 12.93
N MET A 119 7.57 0.92 12.07
CA MET A 119 6.98 -0.25 11.42
C MET A 119 7.26 -1.53 12.21
N GLN A 120 6.35 -2.49 12.09
CA GLN A 120 6.56 -3.83 12.61
C GLN A 120 7.55 -4.59 11.72
N ASP A 121 8.46 -5.33 12.34
CA ASP A 121 9.31 -6.30 11.67
C ASP A 121 8.52 -7.60 11.42
N GLY A 122 8.42 -8.03 10.17
CA GLY A 122 7.73 -9.27 9.81
C GLY A 122 7.43 -9.35 8.32
N TRP A 123 7.31 -10.53 7.76
CA TRP A 123 7.14 -10.74 6.32
C TRP A 123 5.82 -10.20 5.75
N HIS A 124 4.77 -10.18 6.55
CA HIS A 124 3.42 -9.75 6.17
C HIS A 124 3.13 -8.27 6.49
N ASN A 125 4.10 -7.55 7.05
CA ASN A 125 3.94 -6.17 7.49
C ASN A 125 5.00 -5.22 6.91
N HIS A 126 5.75 -5.68 5.92
CA HIS A 126 6.84 -4.91 5.31
C HIS A 126 6.37 -3.79 4.39
N GLU A 127 5.09 -3.78 4.05
CA GLU A 127 4.57 -2.83 3.08
C GLU A 127 4.17 -1.52 3.75
N VAL A 128 4.56 -0.43 3.12
CA VAL A 128 3.92 0.87 3.26
C VAL A 128 3.07 1.06 2.02
N ALA A 129 1.75 1.01 2.15
CA ALA A 129 0.86 1.26 1.04
C ALA A 129 0.69 2.78 0.82
N VAL A 130 0.63 3.21 -0.43
CA VAL A 130 0.51 4.62 -0.82
C VAL A 130 -0.55 4.80 -1.90
N ALA A 131 -1.31 5.88 -1.79
CA ALA A 131 -2.28 6.33 -2.80
C ALA A 131 -2.20 7.84 -2.95
N VAL A 132 -2.69 8.35 -4.08
CA VAL A 132 -2.79 9.80 -4.35
C VAL A 132 -4.23 10.12 -4.69
N ASP A 133 -4.83 11.09 -4.00
CA ASP A 133 -6.20 11.53 -4.27
C ASP A 133 -6.27 12.47 -5.50
N GLU A 134 -7.48 12.80 -5.94
CA GLU A 134 -7.69 13.70 -7.09
C GLU A 134 -7.15 15.12 -6.85
N GLY A 135 -7.03 15.54 -5.60
CA GLY A 135 -6.41 16.82 -5.20
C GLY A 135 -4.88 16.81 -5.25
N GLY A 136 -4.26 15.62 -5.48
CA GLY A 136 -2.80 15.44 -5.50
C GLY A 136 -2.20 15.25 -4.11
N ASN A 137 -3.02 15.04 -3.08
CA ASN A 137 -2.54 14.73 -1.74
C ASN A 137 -2.12 13.25 -1.64
N VAL A 138 -1.07 12.99 -0.90
CA VAL A 138 -0.50 11.64 -0.73
C VAL A 138 -1.02 11.03 0.56
N HIS A 139 -1.58 9.83 0.46
CA HIS A 139 -2.11 9.06 1.58
C HIS A 139 -1.33 7.77 1.75
N THR A 140 -1.12 7.35 2.99
CA THR A 140 -0.31 6.16 3.28
C THR A 140 -0.84 5.39 4.49
N THR A 141 -0.63 4.08 4.47
CA THR A 141 -0.94 3.20 5.61
C THR A 141 0.17 2.15 5.78
N TRP A 142 0.41 1.76 7.02
CA TRP A 142 1.38 0.73 7.38
C TRP A 142 0.97 0.03 8.68
N ILE A 143 1.55 -1.12 8.95
CA ILE A 143 1.39 -1.80 10.24
C ILE A 143 2.54 -1.37 11.16
N ALA A 144 2.19 -0.82 12.31
CA ALA A 144 3.17 -0.31 13.28
C ALA A 144 3.65 -1.40 14.25
N THR A 145 4.63 -1.05 15.08
CA THR A 145 5.27 -1.96 16.05
C THR A 145 4.32 -2.52 17.11
N ASP A 146 3.16 -1.90 17.29
CA ASP A 146 2.06 -2.38 18.16
C ASP A 146 1.09 -3.34 17.44
N ASN A 147 1.40 -3.76 16.23
CA ASN A 147 0.58 -4.59 15.34
C ASN A 147 -0.70 -3.94 14.83
N MET A 148 -0.83 -2.62 14.92
CA MET A 148 -2.01 -1.88 14.47
C MET A 148 -1.75 -1.16 13.15
N PRO A 149 -2.79 -0.98 12.31
CA PRO A 149 -2.69 -0.19 11.10
C PRO A 149 -2.76 1.30 11.42
N TYR A 150 -1.80 2.04 10.91
CA TYR A 150 -1.74 3.50 11.01
C TYR A 150 -1.88 4.14 9.64
N TYR A 151 -2.43 5.33 9.65
CA TYR A 151 -2.66 6.17 8.49
C TYR A 151 -2.02 7.54 8.71
N ALA A 152 -1.44 8.10 7.65
CA ALA A 152 -1.00 9.49 7.58
C ALA A 152 -1.20 10.04 6.16
N TYR A 153 -1.23 11.37 6.03
CA TYR A 153 -1.31 12.05 4.74
C TYR A 153 -0.32 13.20 4.63
N SER A 154 -0.02 13.58 3.40
CA SER A 154 0.76 14.76 3.04
C SER A 154 0.00 15.59 2.03
N ARG A 155 0.01 16.92 2.19
CA ARG A 155 -0.60 17.88 1.26
C ARG A 155 0.45 18.65 0.43
N ASP A 156 1.70 18.26 0.56
CA ASP A 156 2.85 18.89 -0.06
C ASP A 156 3.79 17.86 -0.71
N GLN A 157 3.19 16.86 -1.36
CA GLN A 157 3.90 15.81 -2.10
C GLN A 157 4.85 14.95 -1.23
N GLY A 158 4.60 14.82 0.07
CA GLY A 158 5.41 14.01 0.98
C GLY A 158 6.49 14.81 1.73
N ASP A 159 6.59 16.12 1.55
CA ASP A 159 7.58 16.94 2.25
C ASP A 159 7.26 17.05 3.75
N THR A 160 5.97 17.12 4.11
CA THR A 160 5.50 17.02 5.50
C THR A 160 4.32 16.06 5.62
N TRP A 161 4.16 15.47 6.80
CA TRP A 161 3.13 14.47 7.07
C TRP A 161 2.28 14.86 8.28
N SER A 162 1.00 14.46 8.24
CA SER A 162 0.11 14.53 9.41
C SER A 162 0.64 13.63 10.53
N GLU A 163 0.20 13.87 11.77
CA GLU A 163 0.40 12.90 12.84
C GLU A 163 -0.24 11.56 12.46
N PRO A 164 0.46 10.43 12.71
CA PRO A 164 -0.08 9.11 12.43
C PRO A 164 -1.33 8.81 13.28
N MET A 165 -2.36 8.27 12.62
CA MET A 165 -3.64 7.94 13.23
C MET A 165 -3.91 6.45 13.12
N MET A 166 -4.17 5.78 14.23
CA MET A 166 -4.56 4.37 14.26
C MET A 166 -5.99 4.19 13.75
N ILE A 167 -6.18 3.27 12.78
CA ILE A 167 -7.43 3.08 12.06
C ILE A 167 -8.10 1.72 12.31
N ALA A 168 -7.57 0.92 13.24
CA ALA A 168 -8.12 -0.40 13.54
C ALA A 168 -9.57 -0.32 14.02
N ALA A 169 -10.38 -1.30 13.62
CA ALA A 169 -11.71 -1.51 14.18
C ALA A 169 -11.62 -1.85 15.68
N PRO A 170 -12.61 -1.45 16.49
CA PRO A 170 -12.62 -1.78 17.91
C PRO A 170 -12.51 -3.28 18.17
N GLY A 171 -11.60 -3.67 19.09
CA GLY A 171 -11.38 -5.06 19.48
C GLY A 171 -10.36 -5.82 18.64
N VAL A 172 -9.90 -5.25 17.52
CA VAL A 172 -8.77 -5.79 16.76
C VAL A 172 -7.49 -5.56 17.55
N ASN A 173 -6.64 -6.58 17.66
CA ASN A 173 -5.40 -6.55 18.42
C ASN A 173 -4.17 -7.03 17.66
N GLN A 174 -4.36 -7.50 16.44
CA GLN A 174 -3.28 -7.87 15.52
C GLN A 174 -3.76 -7.65 14.09
N THR A 175 -2.89 -7.14 13.21
CA THR A 175 -3.24 -6.85 11.82
C THR A 175 -2.10 -7.18 10.86
N GLY A 176 -2.41 -7.23 9.56
CA GLY A 176 -1.44 -7.44 8.49
C GLY A 176 -2.01 -7.02 7.13
N PHE A 177 -1.15 -7.00 6.12
CA PHE A 177 -1.47 -6.69 4.72
C PHE A 177 -2.22 -5.36 4.55
N PRO A 178 -1.59 -4.22 4.85
CA PRO A 178 -2.23 -2.92 4.68
C PRO A 178 -2.33 -2.57 3.19
N THR A 179 -3.49 -2.08 2.78
CA THR A 179 -3.69 -1.51 1.43
C THR A 179 -4.51 -0.23 1.51
N ILE A 180 -4.40 0.64 0.51
CA ILE A 180 -5.07 1.94 0.47
C ILE A 180 -5.42 2.33 -0.96
N PHE A 181 -6.57 2.95 -1.12
CA PHE A 181 -6.98 3.66 -2.33
C PHE A 181 -7.52 5.05 -1.97
N ALA A 182 -7.24 6.04 -2.81
CA ALA A 182 -7.72 7.40 -2.64
C ALA A 182 -8.57 7.80 -3.86
N GLY A 183 -9.70 8.41 -3.59
CA GLY A 183 -10.62 8.95 -4.60
C GLY A 183 -10.58 10.48 -4.65
N ASP A 184 -11.72 11.11 -4.45
CA ASP A 184 -11.84 12.55 -4.33
C ASP A 184 -10.93 13.11 -3.22
N GLU A 185 -10.66 14.41 -3.25
CA GLU A 185 -9.79 15.08 -2.28
C GLU A 185 -10.18 14.76 -0.82
N GLY A 186 -9.25 14.15 -0.08
CA GLY A 186 -9.44 13.79 1.33
C GLY A 186 -10.36 12.58 1.57
N ARG A 187 -10.69 11.81 0.54
CA ARG A 187 -11.48 10.58 0.64
C ARG A 187 -10.61 9.36 0.38
N VAL A 188 -10.52 8.48 1.37
CA VAL A 188 -9.68 7.29 1.29
C VAL A 188 -10.39 6.06 1.83
N ALA A 189 -10.09 4.93 1.22
CA ALA A 189 -10.46 3.61 1.68
C ALA A 189 -9.19 2.80 1.98
N LEU A 190 -9.17 2.13 3.12
CA LEU A 190 -8.05 1.34 3.59
C LEU A 190 -8.52 -0.08 3.86
N GLY A 191 -7.69 -1.06 3.51
CA GLY A 191 -7.96 -2.47 3.77
C GLY A 191 -6.85 -3.08 4.63
N TYR A 192 -7.21 -4.04 5.47
CA TYR A 192 -6.28 -4.86 6.23
C TYR A 192 -6.95 -6.16 6.66
N ILE A 193 -6.16 -7.18 6.99
CA ILE A 193 -6.64 -8.33 7.74
C ILE A 193 -6.39 -8.12 9.22
N GLY A 194 -7.26 -8.65 10.08
CA GLY A 194 -7.13 -8.46 11.52
C GLY A 194 -7.69 -9.63 12.33
N LEU A 195 -7.12 -9.78 13.50
CA LEU A 195 -7.54 -10.73 14.51
C LEU A 195 -8.25 -9.97 15.63
N GLN A 196 -9.46 -10.39 15.99
CA GLN A 196 -10.25 -9.79 17.06
C GLN A 196 -10.34 -10.73 18.26
N GLY A 197 -10.15 -10.20 19.45
CA GLY A 197 -10.34 -10.89 20.71
C GLY A 197 -9.04 -11.38 21.37
N ASP A 198 -9.22 -12.10 22.47
CA ASP A 198 -8.11 -12.71 23.20
C ASP A 198 -7.64 -13.96 22.45
N LEU A 199 -6.36 -14.21 22.36
CA LEU A 199 -5.77 -15.36 21.64
C LEU A 199 -6.38 -16.71 22.07
N ASP A 200 -6.94 -16.78 23.28
CA ASP A 200 -7.61 -17.98 23.83
C ASP A 200 -9.07 -18.16 23.34
N MET A 201 -9.65 -17.17 22.64
CA MET A 201 -11.04 -17.17 22.17
C MET A 201 -11.15 -16.77 20.70
N VAL A 202 -10.19 -17.15 19.90
CA VAL A 202 -9.99 -16.65 18.54
C VAL A 202 -11.10 -17.09 17.59
N SER A 203 -11.79 -16.13 17.01
CA SER A 203 -12.71 -16.34 15.89
C SER A 203 -11.99 -16.53 14.55
N GLY A 204 -10.65 -16.34 14.51
CA GLY A 204 -9.85 -16.36 13.29
C GLY A 204 -9.60 -14.96 12.70
N TRP A 205 -8.88 -14.94 11.60
CA TRP A 205 -8.55 -13.73 10.85
C TRP A 205 -9.72 -13.28 9.99
N ASN A 206 -9.98 -11.99 10.01
CA ASN A 206 -11.07 -11.35 9.26
C ASN A 206 -10.52 -10.24 8.38
N GLY A 207 -11.22 -9.93 7.31
CA GLY A 207 -10.96 -8.76 6.49
C GLY A 207 -11.63 -7.52 7.07
N TYR A 208 -10.95 -6.41 7.04
CA TYR A 208 -11.45 -5.12 7.50
C TYR A 208 -11.30 -4.05 6.43
N MET A 209 -12.25 -3.14 6.43
CA MET A 209 -12.20 -1.94 5.62
C MET A 209 -12.42 -0.72 6.51
N ALA A 210 -11.54 0.26 6.40
CA ALA A 210 -11.69 1.56 7.02
C ALA A 210 -11.92 2.63 5.95
N VAL A 211 -12.83 3.57 6.19
CA VAL A 211 -13.14 4.66 5.27
C VAL A 211 -13.03 5.99 6.02
N LEU A 212 -12.35 6.94 5.40
CA LEU A 212 -12.29 8.33 5.78
C LEU A 212 -12.84 9.19 4.65
N THR A 213 -13.78 10.09 4.96
CA THR A 213 -14.40 10.99 3.97
C THR A 213 -13.98 12.43 4.13
N ASP A 214 -13.24 12.74 5.18
CA ASP A 214 -12.84 14.06 5.62
C ASP A 214 -11.44 14.02 6.26
N ALA A 215 -10.52 13.33 5.61
CA ALA A 215 -9.19 13.01 6.12
C ALA A 215 -8.39 14.22 6.64
N PHE A 216 -8.67 15.43 6.13
CA PHE A 216 -7.96 16.66 6.50
C PHE A 216 -8.59 17.42 7.68
N ASN A 217 -9.69 16.93 8.24
CA ASN A 217 -10.25 17.51 9.45
C ASN A 217 -9.38 17.21 10.66
N GLU A 218 -9.40 18.08 11.65
CA GLU A 218 -8.67 17.88 12.92
C GLU A 218 -9.08 16.59 13.64
N TYR A 219 -10.35 16.18 13.49
CA TYR A 219 -10.92 14.95 14.03
C TYR A 219 -11.70 14.24 12.91
N PRO A 220 -11.01 13.54 11.99
CA PRO A 220 -11.68 12.92 10.86
C PRO A 220 -12.57 11.75 11.30
N LEU A 221 -13.69 11.60 10.61
CA LEU A 221 -14.57 10.47 10.83
C LEU A 221 -13.97 9.21 10.20
N ILE A 222 -13.67 8.23 11.02
CA ILE A 222 -13.20 6.90 10.60
C ILE A 222 -14.32 5.89 10.83
N THR A 223 -14.69 5.19 9.76
CA THR A 223 -15.58 4.02 9.86
C THR A 223 -14.78 2.78 9.51
N SER A 224 -14.53 1.92 10.49
CA SER A 224 -13.80 0.67 10.27
C SER A 224 -14.68 -0.53 10.66
N VAL A 225 -14.89 -1.46 9.73
CA VAL A 225 -15.78 -2.62 9.89
C VAL A 225 -15.16 -3.88 9.31
N SER A 226 -15.59 -5.04 9.84
CA SER A 226 -15.32 -6.34 9.22
C SER A 226 -16.15 -6.47 7.93
N VAL A 227 -15.51 -7.01 6.87
CA VAL A 227 -16.18 -7.26 5.57
C VAL A 227 -16.63 -8.70 5.38
N ASN A 228 -16.31 -9.58 6.32
CA ASN A 228 -16.81 -10.94 6.41
C ASN A 228 -17.49 -11.20 7.77
N LEU A 229 -18.22 -12.28 7.87
CA LEU A 229 -18.86 -12.68 9.13
C LEU A 229 -17.80 -13.30 10.07
N PHE A 230 -17.87 -12.99 11.35
CA PHE A 230 -16.96 -13.56 12.35
C PHE A 230 -17.09 -15.08 12.50
N GLU A 231 -18.28 -15.64 12.19
CA GLU A 231 -18.53 -17.09 12.15
C GLU A 231 -17.95 -17.76 10.90
N ASP A 232 -17.46 -16.97 9.95
CA ASP A 232 -16.87 -17.42 8.69
C ASP A 232 -15.55 -16.66 8.42
N PRO A 233 -14.52 -16.90 9.25
CA PRO A 233 -13.25 -16.18 9.14
C PRO A 233 -12.50 -16.55 7.85
N LEU A 234 -11.66 -15.64 7.39
CA LEU A 234 -10.80 -15.87 6.22
C LEU A 234 -9.80 -17.00 6.44
N ASP A 235 -9.27 -17.07 7.64
CA ASP A 235 -8.37 -18.13 8.11
C ASP A 235 -8.63 -18.40 9.60
N SER A 236 -8.61 -19.68 9.97
CA SER A 236 -8.81 -20.14 11.34
C SER A 236 -7.47 -20.46 12.05
N SER A 237 -6.32 -20.25 11.43
CA SER A 237 -5.03 -20.49 12.07
C SER A 237 -4.78 -19.44 13.15
N GLU A 238 -4.37 -19.90 14.32
CA GLU A 238 -4.05 -19.03 15.47
C GLU A 238 -2.74 -18.26 15.27
N ASP A 239 -1.91 -18.70 14.34
CA ASP A 239 -0.56 -18.18 14.16
C ASP A 239 -0.31 -17.82 12.70
N CYS A 240 -0.30 -16.53 12.42
CA CYS A 240 0.32 -16.00 11.22
C CYS A 240 1.86 -16.03 11.31
N GLY A 241 2.43 -16.85 12.20
CA GLY A 241 3.85 -16.92 12.50
C GLY A 241 4.76 -16.58 11.32
N ASN A 242 6.01 -16.48 11.48
CA ASN A 242 7.06 -16.01 10.56
C ASN A 242 7.02 -16.50 9.09
N VAL A 243 5.92 -17.11 8.66
CA VAL A 243 5.70 -17.59 7.30
C VAL A 243 4.32 -17.09 6.89
N ARG A 244 4.24 -16.32 5.82
CA ARG A 244 3.04 -15.88 5.09
C ARG A 244 1.80 -16.62 5.57
N CYS A 245 0.91 -15.92 6.29
CA CYS A 245 -0.26 -16.53 6.98
C CYS A 245 -0.97 -17.55 6.10
N GLY A 246 -0.50 -18.74 6.14
CA GLY A 246 -0.80 -20.01 5.50
C GLY A 246 -1.76 -20.06 4.31
N GLY A 247 -2.64 -19.12 4.12
CA GLY A 247 -3.65 -19.18 3.08
C GLY A 247 -4.21 -17.85 2.61
N PHE A 248 -3.79 -16.75 3.19
CA PHE A 248 -4.21 -15.42 2.73
C PHE A 248 -3.59 -15.00 1.39
N GLY A 249 -2.62 -15.76 0.87
CA GLY A 249 -1.79 -15.31 -0.23
C GLY A 249 -0.81 -14.23 0.23
N ASP A 250 -0.41 -13.36 -0.69
CA ASP A 250 0.58 -12.33 -0.43
C ASP A 250 -0.01 -10.92 -0.47
N PHE A 251 -1.23 -10.76 -1.01
CA PHE A 251 -1.80 -9.46 -1.29
C PHE A 251 -3.29 -9.43 -1.01
N ILE A 252 -3.74 -8.28 -0.55
CA ILE A 252 -5.12 -7.82 -0.63
C ILE A 252 -5.12 -6.52 -1.42
N ASP A 253 -6.25 -6.16 -1.99
CA ASP A 253 -6.36 -4.91 -2.73
C ASP A 253 -7.70 -4.23 -2.48
N ILE A 254 -7.72 -2.90 -2.60
CA ILE A 254 -8.89 -2.07 -2.41
C ILE A 254 -8.99 -1.05 -3.54
N GLU A 255 -10.20 -0.75 -3.95
CA GLU A 255 -10.50 0.23 -5.00
C GLU A 255 -11.78 0.98 -4.66
N ILE A 256 -11.95 2.19 -5.20
CA ILE A 256 -13.18 2.97 -5.12
C ILE A 256 -13.78 3.05 -6.52
N ASP A 257 -15.05 2.65 -6.68
CA ASP A 257 -15.73 2.69 -7.97
C ASP A 257 -16.24 4.11 -8.32
N ASP A 258 -16.76 4.26 -9.54
CA ASP A 258 -17.27 5.53 -10.07
C ASP A 258 -18.45 6.12 -9.27
N GLU A 259 -19.12 5.29 -8.44
CA GLU A 259 -20.17 5.73 -7.52
C GLU A 259 -19.64 6.05 -6.11
N GLY A 260 -18.33 6.02 -5.92
CA GLY A 260 -17.67 6.32 -4.65
C GLY A 260 -17.72 5.19 -3.62
N ARG A 261 -18.04 3.95 -4.04
CA ARG A 261 -18.11 2.79 -3.15
C ARG A 261 -16.75 2.10 -3.08
N PRO A 262 -16.19 1.89 -1.89
CA PRO A 262 -14.96 1.11 -1.76
C PRO A 262 -15.24 -0.39 -1.89
N TRP A 263 -14.35 -1.09 -2.57
CA TRP A 263 -14.36 -2.52 -2.79
C TRP A 263 -13.04 -3.11 -2.33
N ILE A 264 -13.06 -4.18 -1.55
CA ILE A 264 -11.86 -4.90 -1.12
C ILE A 264 -11.91 -6.35 -1.60
N ALA A 265 -10.77 -6.85 -2.09
CA ALA A 265 -10.59 -8.23 -2.50
C ALA A 265 -9.68 -8.96 -1.51
N LEU A 266 -10.13 -10.12 -1.03
CA LEU A 266 -9.47 -10.92 -0.01
C LEU A 266 -9.47 -12.40 -0.40
N ALA A 267 -8.46 -13.15 0.03
CA ALA A 267 -8.45 -14.61 -0.06
C ALA A 267 -9.16 -15.24 1.14
N HIS A 268 -9.93 -16.31 0.91
CA HIS A 268 -10.62 -17.09 1.92
C HIS A 268 -10.04 -18.51 1.97
N ASN A 269 -9.19 -18.77 2.93
CA ASN A 269 -8.48 -20.05 3.03
C ASN A 269 -9.35 -21.20 3.59
N VAL A 270 -10.26 -20.89 4.51
CA VAL A 270 -11.16 -21.90 5.12
C VAL A 270 -12.06 -22.55 4.07
N ARG A 271 -12.40 -21.83 2.99
CA ARG A 271 -13.22 -22.32 1.88
C ARG A 271 -12.40 -22.69 0.63
N ASN A 272 -11.29 -23.39 0.79
CA ASN A 272 -10.46 -23.86 -0.33
C ASN A 272 -9.88 -22.72 -1.20
N GLN A 273 -9.47 -21.64 -0.58
CA GLN A 273 -8.85 -20.49 -1.26
C GLN A 273 -9.79 -19.76 -2.24
N GLU A 274 -11.05 -19.71 -1.91
CA GLU A 274 -12.01 -18.86 -2.64
C GLU A 274 -11.68 -17.38 -2.39
N GLY A 275 -11.85 -16.55 -3.41
CA GLY A 275 -11.79 -15.10 -3.26
C GLY A 275 -13.12 -14.57 -2.73
N ILE A 276 -13.09 -13.60 -1.83
CA ILE A 276 -14.24 -12.80 -1.45
C ILE A 276 -14.03 -11.35 -1.83
N VAL A 277 -15.13 -10.68 -2.14
CA VAL A 277 -15.17 -9.24 -2.39
C VAL A 277 -16.18 -8.64 -1.44
N GLY A 278 -15.74 -7.66 -0.68
CA GLY A 278 -16.59 -6.90 0.24
C GLY A 278 -16.74 -5.45 -0.21
N THR A 279 -17.88 -4.84 0.04
CA THR A 279 -18.11 -3.41 -0.21
C THR A 279 -19.01 -2.82 0.86
N PHE A 280 -18.94 -1.50 1.04
CA PHE A 280 -19.96 -0.78 1.78
C PHE A 280 -21.21 -0.60 0.91
N VAL A 281 -22.35 -1.04 1.43
CA VAL A 281 -23.65 -0.88 0.75
C VAL A 281 -24.11 0.58 0.78
N THR A 282 -23.70 1.32 1.80
CA THR A 282 -23.90 2.75 1.97
C THR A 282 -22.56 3.40 2.24
N GLY A 283 -21.81 3.64 1.18
CA GLY A 283 -20.60 4.43 1.28
C GLY A 283 -20.93 5.89 1.46
N PRO A 284 -19.99 6.70 1.95
CA PRO A 284 -20.14 8.14 1.94
C PRO A 284 -20.16 8.59 0.48
N SER A 285 -21.30 9.14 0.10
CA SER A 285 -21.51 9.80 -1.19
C SER A 285 -20.74 11.12 -1.22
#